data_2e9dd702781ab3bef5e51f810a5d4aea
#
_entry.id   2e9dd702781ab3bef5e51f810a5d4aea
#
_cell.length_a   1.000
_cell.length_b   1.000
_cell.length_c   1.000
_cell.angle_alpha   90.00
_cell.angle_beta   90.00
_cell.angle_gamma   90.00
#
_symmetry.space_group_name_H-M   'P 1'
#
loop_
_entity.id
_entity.type
_entity.pdbx_description
1 polymer ?
#
loop_
_entity_poly.entity_id
_entity_poly.type
_entity_poly.pdbx_seq_one_letter_code
_entity_poly.pdbx_strand_id
1 'polypeptide(L)'
;MRNKPVTQVELLDPTTAPLLVEDLFAGGDPGPIAAAFAQVPELALVALPFLGASLGAGSTGARVKELAILRTSAVLACRYCVAAHTTVALDVGLTDAEVRGLRGEVQWADEFDDPAELALLAWIDEVAGGRGAVSAAVTEAAKAHFEDYELVE
;
A
#
# COMPACT_ATOMS: atom_id res chain seq x y z
N MET A 1 13.65 23.53 -1.74
CA MET A 1 13.39 22.95 -3.08
C MET A 1 12.63 21.63 -2.85
N ARG A 2 11.34 21.58 -3.18
CA ARG A 2 10.60 20.31 -3.12
C ARG A 2 11.17 19.39 -4.19
N ASN A 3 11.67 18.23 -3.77
CA ASN A 3 12.15 17.21 -4.69
C ASN A 3 10.94 16.75 -5.51
N LYS A 4 10.82 17.20 -6.75
CA LYS A 4 9.74 16.80 -7.64
C LYS A 4 9.87 15.30 -7.86
N PRO A 5 8.82 14.48 -7.61
CA PRO A 5 8.92 13.05 -7.85
C PRO A 5 9.30 12.82 -9.31
N VAL A 6 10.33 12.02 -9.53
CA VAL A 6 10.76 11.67 -10.90
C VAL A 6 9.78 10.63 -11.42
N THR A 7 8.76 11.09 -12.13
CA THR A 7 7.82 10.22 -12.83
C THR A 7 8.28 9.99 -14.25
N GLN A 8 8.05 8.78 -14.78
CA GLN A 8 8.37 8.44 -16.18
C GLN A 8 7.28 8.92 -17.15
N VAL A 9 6.09 9.21 -16.62
CA VAL A 9 4.98 9.77 -17.38
C VAL A 9 4.71 11.20 -16.91
N GLU A 10 4.23 12.05 -17.81
CA GLU A 10 3.79 13.38 -17.46
C GLU A 10 2.55 13.30 -16.58
N LEU A 11 2.53 14.10 -15.51
CA LEU A 11 1.36 14.19 -14.64
C LEU A 11 0.40 15.22 -15.23
N LEU A 12 -0.90 14.96 -15.14
CA LEU A 12 -1.91 15.90 -15.62
C LEU A 12 -1.83 17.21 -14.83
N ASP A 13 -1.79 18.33 -15.55
CA ASP A 13 -1.84 19.65 -14.94
C ASP A 13 -3.29 19.98 -14.56
N PRO A 14 -3.54 20.42 -13.31
CA PRO A 14 -4.89 20.78 -12.85
C PRO A 14 -5.61 21.79 -13.76
N THR A 15 -4.85 22.70 -14.38
CA THR A 15 -5.41 23.76 -15.25
C THR A 15 -5.90 23.24 -16.60
N THR A 16 -5.51 22.04 -16.98
CA THR A 16 -5.90 21.38 -18.23
C THR A 16 -6.69 20.10 -18.02
N ALA A 17 -7.12 19.86 -16.77
CA ALA A 17 -7.87 18.65 -16.42
C ALA A 17 -9.21 18.59 -17.19
N PRO A 18 -9.52 17.46 -17.86
CA PRO A 18 -10.83 17.24 -18.43
C PRO A 18 -11.92 17.29 -17.36
N LEU A 19 -13.12 17.80 -17.73
CA LEU A 19 -14.29 17.89 -16.83
C LEU A 19 -14.55 16.59 -16.02
N LEU A 20 -14.30 15.46 -16.64
CA LEU A 20 -14.55 14.14 -16.03
C LEU A 20 -13.71 13.87 -14.78
N VAL A 21 -12.57 14.53 -14.63
CA VAL A 21 -11.62 14.34 -13.52
C VAL A 21 -11.24 15.65 -12.82
N GLU A 22 -11.90 16.77 -13.15
CA GLU A 22 -11.60 18.08 -12.53
C GLU A 22 -11.78 18.05 -11.01
N ASP A 23 -12.76 17.30 -10.51
CA ASP A 23 -13.03 17.17 -9.08
C ASP A 23 -11.87 16.55 -8.30
N LEU A 24 -11.01 15.76 -8.96
CA LEU A 24 -9.80 15.21 -8.32
C LEU A 24 -8.83 16.32 -7.89
N PHE A 25 -8.88 17.47 -8.55
CA PHE A 25 -8.00 18.62 -8.32
C PHE A 25 -8.68 19.74 -7.52
N ALA A 26 -9.96 19.62 -7.20
CA ALA A 26 -10.72 20.65 -6.49
C ALA A 26 -10.15 20.96 -5.08
N GLY A 27 -9.56 19.98 -4.43
CA GLY A 27 -8.88 20.11 -3.13
C GLY A 27 -7.42 20.54 -3.20
N GLY A 28 -6.86 20.78 -4.39
CA GLY A 28 -5.46 21.07 -4.64
C GLY A 28 -4.73 19.91 -5.32
N ASP A 29 -3.46 19.66 -4.96
CA ASP A 29 -2.66 18.57 -5.53
C ASP A 29 -3.15 17.19 -5.03
N PRO A 30 -3.73 16.34 -5.91
CA PRO A 30 -4.25 15.02 -5.50
C PRO A 30 -3.14 13.98 -5.30
N GLY A 31 -1.89 14.38 -5.51
CA GLY A 31 -0.74 13.50 -5.49
C GLY A 31 -0.43 12.83 -6.84
N PRO A 32 0.79 12.28 -6.99
CA PRO A 32 1.28 11.83 -8.29
C PRO A 32 0.52 10.62 -8.85
N ILE A 33 -0.02 9.76 -8.01
CA ILE A 33 -0.79 8.59 -8.46
C ILE A 33 -2.10 9.03 -9.11
N ALA A 34 -2.88 9.87 -8.43
CA ALA A 34 -4.14 10.37 -8.98
C ALA A 34 -3.91 11.23 -10.24
N ALA A 35 -2.90 12.10 -10.23
CA ALA A 35 -2.55 12.92 -11.39
C ALA A 35 -2.05 12.10 -12.59
N ALA A 36 -1.43 10.94 -12.37
CA ALA A 36 -1.07 10.01 -13.44
C ALA A 36 -2.30 9.28 -14.00
N PHE A 37 -3.19 8.76 -13.12
CA PHE A 37 -4.43 8.12 -13.57
C PHE A 37 -5.35 9.09 -14.32
N ALA A 38 -5.35 10.36 -13.95
CA ALA A 38 -6.15 11.40 -14.60
C ALA A 38 -5.77 11.65 -16.08
N GLN A 39 -4.62 11.18 -16.54
CA GLN A 39 -4.27 11.15 -17.98
C GLN A 39 -5.23 10.26 -18.78
N VAL A 40 -5.89 9.32 -18.15
CA VAL A 40 -6.93 8.45 -18.73
C VAL A 40 -8.17 8.55 -17.85
N PRO A 41 -9.04 9.56 -18.06
CA PRO A 41 -10.15 9.90 -17.18
C PRO A 41 -11.07 8.72 -16.84
N GLU A 42 -11.42 7.93 -17.84
CA GLU A 42 -12.31 6.76 -17.66
C GLU A 42 -11.67 5.69 -16.76
N LEU A 43 -10.34 5.54 -16.83
CA LEU A 43 -9.63 4.63 -15.96
C LEU A 43 -9.52 5.20 -14.52
N ALA A 44 -9.30 6.49 -14.38
CA ALA A 44 -9.25 7.15 -13.08
C ALA A 44 -10.55 6.94 -12.28
N LEU A 45 -11.71 7.06 -12.94
CA LEU A 45 -13.03 6.91 -12.31
C LEU A 45 -13.30 5.51 -11.74
N VAL A 46 -12.63 4.48 -12.18
CA VAL A 46 -12.79 3.11 -11.65
C VAL A 46 -11.61 2.71 -10.76
N ALA A 47 -10.40 3.12 -11.10
CA ALA A 47 -9.19 2.73 -10.38
C ALA A 47 -9.06 3.47 -9.03
N LEU A 48 -9.32 4.78 -8.98
CA LEU A 48 -9.16 5.55 -7.74
C LEU A 48 -10.15 5.16 -6.65
N PRO A 49 -11.45 4.95 -6.91
CA PRO A 49 -12.36 4.40 -5.92
C PRO A 49 -11.96 3.00 -5.43
N PHE A 50 -11.49 2.13 -6.33
CA PHE A 50 -10.99 0.81 -5.97
C PHE A 50 -9.77 0.92 -5.04
N LEU A 51 -8.79 1.76 -5.38
CA LEU A 51 -7.62 2.00 -4.53
C LEU A 51 -8.03 2.58 -3.16
N GLY A 52 -8.95 3.55 -3.16
CA GLY A 52 -9.48 4.12 -1.93
C GLY A 52 -10.16 3.08 -1.03
N ALA A 53 -10.94 2.18 -1.62
CA ALA A 53 -11.59 1.09 -0.89
C ALA A 53 -10.57 0.05 -0.38
N SER A 54 -9.55 -0.28 -1.18
CA SER A 54 -8.53 -1.26 -0.81
C SER A 54 -7.61 -0.76 0.31
N LEU A 55 -7.24 0.52 0.30
CA LEU A 55 -6.32 1.13 1.27
C LEU A 55 -7.04 1.70 2.49
N GLY A 56 -8.36 1.91 2.39
CA GLY A 56 -9.17 2.51 3.45
C GLY A 56 -9.58 1.54 4.55
N ALA A 57 -10.43 2.04 5.45
CA ALA A 57 -11.02 1.22 6.50
C ALA A 57 -11.88 0.10 5.89
N GLY A 58 -11.67 -1.12 6.38
CA GLY A 58 -12.36 -2.32 5.95
C GLY A 58 -12.62 -3.28 7.11
N SER A 59 -12.67 -4.58 6.85
CA SER A 59 -12.84 -5.61 7.86
C SER A 59 -11.59 -5.80 8.72
N THR A 60 -10.41 -5.57 8.12
CA THR A 60 -9.14 -5.60 8.82
C THR A 60 -8.85 -4.26 9.52
N GLY A 61 -8.21 -4.30 10.68
CA GLY A 61 -7.85 -3.10 11.42
C GLY A 61 -6.76 -2.27 10.71
N ALA A 62 -6.70 -0.98 11.06
CA ALA A 62 -5.75 -0.04 10.44
C ALA A 62 -4.28 -0.49 10.56
N ARG A 63 -3.89 -1.07 11.69
CA ARG A 63 -2.56 -1.62 11.90
C ARG A 63 -2.24 -2.74 10.89
N VAL A 64 -3.16 -3.69 10.71
CA VAL A 64 -3.03 -4.81 9.77
C VAL A 64 -2.91 -4.28 8.32
N LYS A 65 -3.72 -3.29 7.97
CA LYS A 65 -3.62 -2.62 6.66
C LYS A 65 -2.25 -2.00 6.42
N GLU A 66 -1.72 -1.26 7.40
CA GLU A 66 -0.41 -0.61 7.23
C GLU A 66 0.75 -1.60 7.23
N LEU A 67 0.65 -2.73 7.95
CA LEU A 67 1.59 -3.84 7.80
C LEU A 67 1.64 -4.31 6.34
N ALA A 68 0.47 -4.58 5.74
CA ALA A 68 0.37 -5.06 4.38
C ALA A 68 0.85 -4.01 3.36
N ILE A 69 0.42 -2.77 3.50
CA ILE A 69 0.77 -1.69 2.57
C ILE A 69 2.27 -1.38 2.60
N LEU A 70 2.84 -1.18 3.81
CA LEU A 70 4.24 -0.79 3.94
C LEU A 70 5.18 -1.93 3.52
N ARG A 71 4.86 -3.18 3.91
CA ARG A 71 5.68 -4.33 3.50
C ARG A 71 5.63 -4.57 2.00
N THR A 72 4.44 -4.58 1.39
CA THR A 72 4.26 -4.67 -0.08
C THR A 72 5.04 -3.57 -0.79
N SER A 73 4.94 -2.33 -0.30
CA SER A 73 5.65 -1.19 -0.87
C SER A 73 7.17 -1.37 -0.85
N ALA A 74 7.70 -1.94 0.23
CA ALA A 74 9.13 -2.22 0.35
C ALA A 74 9.57 -3.37 -0.57
N VAL A 75 8.82 -4.47 -0.63
CA VAL A 75 9.09 -5.62 -1.52
C VAL A 75 9.12 -5.18 -2.98
N LEU A 76 8.18 -4.32 -3.39
CA LEU A 76 8.09 -3.77 -4.75
C LEU A 76 9.02 -2.56 -5.00
N ALA A 77 9.83 -2.17 -4.00
CA ALA A 77 10.74 -1.03 -4.07
C ALA A 77 10.06 0.31 -4.46
N CYS A 78 8.78 0.50 -4.07
CA CYS A 78 8.04 1.73 -4.29
C CYS A 78 8.45 2.81 -3.28
N ARG A 79 9.47 3.60 -3.59
CA ARG A 79 9.98 4.63 -2.67
C ARG A 79 8.92 5.66 -2.26
N TYR A 80 8.02 6.03 -3.17
CA TYR A 80 6.92 6.95 -2.88
C TYR A 80 5.97 6.34 -1.84
N CYS A 81 5.54 5.09 -2.06
CA CYS A 81 4.62 4.40 -1.15
C CYS A 81 5.25 4.21 0.25
N VAL A 82 6.51 3.76 0.29
CA VAL A 82 7.26 3.62 1.56
C VAL A 82 7.31 4.95 2.31
N ALA A 83 7.63 6.06 1.64
CA ALA A 83 7.70 7.37 2.28
C ALA A 83 6.32 7.84 2.80
N ALA A 84 5.25 7.63 2.01
CA ALA A 84 3.90 8.03 2.38
C ALA A 84 3.38 7.21 3.58
N HIS A 85 3.53 5.89 3.53
CA HIS A 85 2.96 4.99 4.54
C HIS A 85 3.81 4.81 5.80
N THR A 86 5.09 5.22 5.80
CA THR A 86 5.92 5.23 7.02
C THR A 86 5.29 6.06 8.14
N THR A 87 4.79 7.26 7.83
CA THR A 87 4.15 8.12 8.83
C THR A 87 2.83 7.53 9.30
N VAL A 88 2.00 7.03 8.36
CA VAL A 88 0.71 6.43 8.68
C VAL A 88 0.88 5.18 9.57
N ALA A 89 1.89 4.35 9.28
CA ALA A 89 2.22 3.18 10.08
C ALA A 89 2.53 3.53 11.54
N LEU A 90 3.31 4.58 11.78
CA LEU A 90 3.59 5.10 13.13
C LEU A 90 2.31 5.63 13.80
N ASP A 91 1.48 6.36 13.06
CA ASP A 91 0.22 6.93 13.57
C ASP A 91 -0.80 5.84 13.99
N VAL A 92 -0.78 4.67 13.36
CA VAL A 92 -1.63 3.52 13.75
C VAL A 92 -0.97 2.61 14.79
N GLY A 93 0.15 3.03 15.37
CA GLY A 93 0.77 2.42 16.52
C GLY A 93 1.86 1.39 16.24
N LEU A 94 2.42 1.35 15.00
CA LEU A 94 3.65 0.60 14.78
C LEU A 94 4.82 1.34 15.43
N THR A 95 5.76 0.58 15.95
CA THR A 95 7.01 1.09 16.52
C THR A 95 8.04 1.42 15.42
N ASP A 96 9.02 2.24 15.72
CA ASP A 96 10.15 2.51 14.80
C ASP A 96 10.89 1.22 14.40
N ALA A 97 10.98 0.24 15.30
CA ALA A 97 11.63 -1.04 15.04
C ALA A 97 10.85 -1.87 14.02
N GLU A 98 9.54 -2.03 14.23
CA GLU A 98 8.63 -2.70 13.29
C GLU A 98 8.65 -2.01 11.91
N VAL A 99 8.57 -0.69 11.86
CA VAL A 99 8.62 0.07 10.61
C VAL A 99 9.94 -0.18 9.86
N ARG A 100 11.09 -0.24 10.54
CA ARG A 100 12.37 -0.59 9.91
C ARG A 100 12.37 -2.02 9.39
N GLY A 101 11.76 -2.96 10.12
CA GLY A 101 11.58 -4.34 9.68
C GLY A 101 10.75 -4.42 8.39
N LEU A 102 9.60 -3.75 8.37
CA LEU A 102 8.72 -3.71 7.19
C LEU A 102 9.41 -3.11 5.96
N ARG A 103 10.24 -2.11 6.15
CA ARG A 103 11.03 -1.46 5.09
C ARG A 103 12.22 -2.29 4.60
N GLY A 104 12.52 -3.40 5.27
CA GLY A 104 13.64 -4.27 4.94
C GLY A 104 15.01 -3.73 5.35
N GLU A 105 15.06 -2.80 6.30
CA GLU A 105 16.31 -2.27 6.88
C GLU A 105 16.90 -3.25 7.90
N VAL A 106 16.07 -4.06 8.52
CA VAL A 106 16.40 -5.17 9.42
C VAL A 106 15.48 -6.36 9.10
N GLN A 107 15.77 -7.53 9.69
CA GLN A 107 14.89 -8.69 9.53
C GLN A 107 13.59 -8.45 10.28
N TRP A 108 12.46 -8.38 9.55
CA TRP A 108 11.18 -8.12 10.18
C TRP A 108 10.77 -9.20 11.19
N ALA A 109 11.15 -10.46 10.96
CA ALA A 109 10.82 -11.56 11.86
C ALA A 109 11.40 -11.40 13.28
N ASP A 110 12.39 -10.53 13.46
CA ASP A 110 13.00 -10.23 14.76
C ASP A 110 12.29 -9.07 15.48
N GLU A 111 11.40 -8.36 14.78
CA GLU A 111 10.74 -7.15 15.29
C GLU A 111 9.24 -7.37 15.60
N PHE A 112 8.69 -8.56 15.32
CA PHE A 112 7.30 -8.91 15.54
C PHE A 112 7.20 -10.17 16.39
N ASP A 113 6.29 -10.15 17.38
CA ASP A 113 6.04 -11.29 18.29
C ASP A 113 4.65 -11.91 18.09
N ASP A 114 3.70 -11.20 17.45
CA ASP A 114 2.35 -11.71 17.24
C ASP A 114 2.35 -12.75 16.11
N PRO A 115 1.93 -14.01 16.40
CA PRO A 115 1.87 -15.06 15.37
C PRO A 115 1.00 -14.70 14.16
N ALA A 116 -0.08 -13.93 14.35
CA ALA A 116 -0.93 -13.49 13.25
C ALA A 116 -0.18 -12.50 12.34
N GLU A 117 0.53 -11.52 12.91
CA GLU A 117 1.32 -10.57 12.14
C GLU A 117 2.48 -11.25 11.42
N LEU A 118 3.17 -12.19 12.05
CA LEU A 118 4.23 -12.98 11.41
C LEU A 118 3.69 -13.81 10.23
N ALA A 119 2.54 -14.45 10.37
CA ALA A 119 1.89 -15.20 9.31
C ALA A 119 1.46 -14.30 8.14
N LEU A 120 0.92 -13.11 8.45
CA LEU A 120 0.55 -12.10 7.46
C LEU A 120 1.76 -11.61 6.68
N LEU A 121 2.86 -11.28 7.35
CA LEU A 121 4.08 -10.78 6.70
C LEU A 121 4.71 -11.83 5.79
N ALA A 122 4.70 -13.09 6.19
CA ALA A 122 5.13 -14.20 5.31
C ALA A 122 4.23 -14.33 4.08
N TRP A 123 2.91 -14.20 4.26
CA TRP A 123 1.94 -14.18 3.16
C TRP A 123 2.21 -13.03 2.18
N ILE A 124 2.40 -11.82 2.70
CA ILE A 124 2.68 -10.63 1.90
C ILE A 124 3.98 -10.80 1.10
N ASP A 125 5.02 -11.34 1.69
CA ASP A 125 6.30 -11.55 1.02
C ASP A 125 6.18 -12.51 -0.18
N GLU A 126 5.38 -13.56 -0.07
CA GLU A 126 5.14 -14.46 -1.20
C GLU A 126 4.22 -13.85 -2.27
N VAL A 127 3.13 -13.17 -1.87
CA VAL A 127 2.20 -12.50 -2.78
C VAL A 127 2.90 -11.36 -3.54
N ALA A 128 3.54 -10.45 -2.82
CA ALA A 128 4.23 -9.31 -3.43
C ALA A 128 5.51 -9.68 -4.17
N GLY A 129 6.16 -10.78 -3.75
CA GLY A 129 7.35 -11.31 -4.42
C GLY A 129 7.08 -11.87 -5.82
N GLY A 130 5.83 -12.15 -6.17
CA GLY A 130 5.38 -12.47 -7.52
C GLY A 130 6.01 -13.73 -8.13
N ARG A 131 6.40 -14.72 -7.31
CA ARG A 131 7.10 -15.93 -7.76
C ARG A 131 6.19 -17.12 -8.10
N GLY A 132 4.90 -16.86 -8.25
CA GLY A 132 3.88 -17.87 -8.50
C GLY A 132 2.81 -17.93 -7.42
N ALA A 133 2.22 -19.10 -7.21
CA ALA A 133 1.24 -19.29 -6.14
C ALA A 133 1.92 -19.25 -4.77
N VAL A 134 1.20 -18.72 -3.78
CA VAL A 134 1.64 -18.78 -2.38
C VAL A 134 1.77 -20.24 -1.95
N SER A 135 2.83 -20.55 -1.21
CA SER A 135 3.07 -21.93 -0.75
C SER A 135 1.98 -22.43 0.18
N ALA A 136 1.75 -23.75 0.19
CA ALA A 136 0.73 -24.34 1.07
C ALA A 136 1.01 -24.04 2.55
N ALA A 137 2.27 -24.08 2.98
CA ALA A 137 2.65 -23.83 4.36
C ALA A 137 2.31 -22.40 4.81
N VAL A 138 2.61 -21.38 3.96
CA VAL A 138 2.30 -19.98 4.25
C VAL A 138 0.78 -19.75 4.20
N THR A 139 0.08 -20.40 3.25
CA THR A 139 -1.39 -20.35 3.16
C THR A 139 -2.04 -20.89 4.43
N GLU A 140 -1.64 -22.06 4.91
CA GLU A 140 -2.16 -22.65 6.14
C GLU A 140 -1.87 -21.78 7.37
N ALA A 141 -0.66 -21.23 7.47
CA ALA A 141 -0.29 -20.33 8.56
C ALA A 141 -1.16 -19.06 8.57
N ALA A 142 -1.38 -18.43 7.41
CA ALA A 142 -2.23 -17.24 7.31
C ALA A 142 -3.69 -17.58 7.63
N LYS A 143 -4.24 -18.68 7.11
CA LYS A 143 -5.62 -19.12 7.37
C LYS A 143 -5.88 -19.58 8.82
N ALA A 144 -4.83 -19.81 9.61
CA ALA A 144 -4.99 -20.05 11.04
C ALA A 144 -5.39 -18.79 11.83
N HIS A 145 -5.22 -17.60 11.25
CA HIS A 145 -5.43 -16.31 11.91
C HIS A 145 -6.38 -15.38 11.18
N PHE A 146 -6.57 -15.57 9.86
CA PHE A 146 -7.37 -14.70 9.00
C PHE A 146 -8.40 -15.51 8.22
N GLU A 147 -9.60 -14.98 8.13
CA GLU A 147 -10.65 -15.51 7.28
C GLU A 147 -10.36 -15.20 5.79
N ASP A 148 -10.95 -15.96 4.88
CA ASP A 148 -10.72 -15.79 3.44
C ASP A 148 -10.99 -14.36 2.94
N TYR A 149 -12.02 -13.69 3.47
CA TYR A 149 -12.36 -12.32 3.09
C TYR A 149 -11.32 -11.29 3.59
N GLU A 150 -10.68 -11.55 4.74
CA GLU A 150 -9.60 -10.69 5.25
C GLU A 150 -8.32 -10.83 4.41
N LEU A 151 -8.03 -12.04 3.95
CA LEU A 151 -6.89 -12.28 3.04
C LEU A 151 -7.11 -11.71 1.64
N VAL A 152 -8.37 -11.58 1.19
CA VAL A 152 -8.72 -10.96 -0.09
C VAL A 152 -8.66 -9.44 0.00
N GLU A 153 -9.03 -8.86 1.15
CA GLU A 153 -8.98 -7.43 1.40
C GLU A 153 -7.55 -6.89 1.43
#